data_a88dc1911a7cc292e15cce4a245f81ec
#
_entry.id   a88dc1911a7cc292e15cce4a245f81ec
#
_cell.length_a   1.000
_cell.length_b   1.000
_cell.length_c   1.000
_cell.angle_alpha   90.00
_cell.angle_beta   90.00
_cell.angle_gamma   90.00
#
_symmetry.space_group_name_H-M   'P 1'
#
loop_
_entity.id
_entity.type
_entity.pdbx_description
1 polymer ?
#
loop_
_entity_poly.entity_id
_entity_poly.type
_entity_poly.pdbx_seq_one_letter_code
_entity_poly.pdbx_strand_id
1 'polypeptide(L)'
;MVDQLKPGDRVEVTGVYRAVPNVMMGMTRGTFRTQIIATGVKSLLAEREKPNLSEHDIKNIRALKNDSQLFNILGASIAPTIEGSLEVKKSILLQLMGGHEKVLENGTHLRGDINIMMVGDPSTAKSQLLRHIMDIAPLAINTTGRGSSGVGLTAAVAIDKDTGERHLEAGAMVLADRGIVCIDEFDKMNEVDRVAIHEVMEQQTVTIAKAGIHCSLNARCAVIAAANPIYS
;
A
#
# COMPACT_ATOMS: atom_id res chain seq x y z
N MET A 1 -21.97 4.85 -10.91
CA MET A 1 -20.58 4.37 -11.18
C MET A 1 -19.53 5.22 -10.49
N VAL A 2 -19.54 6.54 -10.61
CA VAL A 2 -18.49 7.40 -10.02
C VAL A 2 -18.44 7.28 -8.49
N ASP A 3 -19.61 7.22 -7.83
CA ASP A 3 -19.71 7.13 -6.37
C ASP A 3 -19.34 5.75 -5.78
N GLN A 4 -19.06 4.77 -6.62
CA GLN A 4 -18.68 3.42 -6.21
C GLN A 4 -17.16 3.22 -6.14
N LEU A 5 -16.40 4.18 -6.65
CA LEU A 5 -14.94 4.11 -6.74
C LEU A 5 -14.31 5.12 -5.79
N LYS A 6 -13.24 4.71 -5.15
CA LYS A 6 -12.42 5.58 -4.30
C LYS A 6 -11.03 5.72 -4.91
N PRO A 7 -10.37 6.89 -4.75
CA PRO A 7 -8.96 7.02 -5.09
C PRO A 7 -8.13 5.94 -4.39
N GLY A 8 -7.26 5.27 -5.13
CA GLY A 8 -6.47 4.14 -4.64
C GLY A 8 -7.06 2.76 -4.97
N ASP A 9 -8.32 2.67 -5.42
CA ASP A 9 -8.90 1.40 -5.83
C ASP A 9 -8.28 0.90 -7.14
N ARG A 10 -8.04 -0.41 -7.21
CA ARG A 10 -7.67 -1.08 -8.46
C ARG A 10 -8.93 -1.49 -9.21
N VAL A 11 -9.05 -1.00 -10.42
CA VAL A 11 -10.27 -1.21 -11.22
C VAL A 11 -9.94 -1.54 -12.67
N GLU A 12 -10.79 -2.35 -13.28
CA GLU A 12 -10.84 -2.56 -14.72
C GLU A 12 -11.95 -1.69 -15.30
N VAL A 13 -11.59 -0.78 -16.20
CA VAL A 13 -12.51 0.15 -16.82
C VAL A 13 -12.75 -0.29 -18.26
N THR A 14 -13.98 -0.64 -18.59
CA THR A 14 -14.41 -0.90 -19.96
C THR A 14 -15.11 0.35 -20.52
N GLY A 15 -14.72 0.79 -21.72
CA GLY A 15 -15.30 2.01 -22.25
C GLY A 15 -14.91 2.29 -23.70
N VAL A 16 -15.43 3.40 -24.22
CA VAL A 16 -15.16 3.88 -25.58
C VAL A 16 -14.06 4.92 -25.52
N TYR A 17 -12.97 4.65 -26.22
CA TYR A 17 -11.88 5.62 -26.39
C TYR A 17 -12.30 6.73 -27.34
N ARG A 18 -12.14 7.98 -26.92
CA ARG A 18 -12.51 9.16 -27.72
C ARG A 18 -11.42 10.22 -27.66
N ALA A 19 -11.09 10.77 -28.82
CA ALA A 19 -10.26 11.96 -28.94
C ALA A 19 -11.16 13.20 -29.03
N VAL A 20 -10.94 14.18 -28.16
CA VAL A 20 -11.69 15.45 -28.14
C VAL A 20 -10.71 16.58 -28.48
N PRO A 21 -11.06 17.47 -29.42
CA PRO A 21 -10.19 18.60 -29.75
C PRO A 21 -10.03 19.54 -28.54
N ASN A 22 -8.82 20.00 -28.30
CA ASN A 22 -8.55 20.99 -27.27
C ASN A 22 -8.90 22.38 -27.79
N VAL A 23 -9.95 23.00 -27.25
CA VAL A 23 -10.40 24.34 -27.61
C VAL A 23 -9.95 25.33 -26.55
N MET A 24 -9.10 26.30 -26.90
CA MET A 24 -8.68 27.36 -26.02
C MET A 24 -8.98 28.74 -26.67
N MET A 25 -9.73 29.57 -25.97
CA MET A 25 -10.19 30.89 -26.48
C MET A 25 -10.94 30.83 -27.83
N GLY A 26 -11.75 29.78 -28.06
CA GLY A 26 -12.50 29.61 -29.30
C GLY A 26 -11.70 29.09 -30.50
N MET A 27 -10.40 28.84 -30.34
CA MET A 27 -9.56 28.26 -31.40
C MET A 27 -9.25 26.80 -31.07
N THR A 28 -9.43 25.91 -32.05
CA THR A 28 -9.07 24.51 -31.96
C THR A 28 -7.55 24.38 -32.11
N ARG A 29 -6.87 23.88 -31.09
CA ARG A 29 -5.46 23.51 -31.17
C ARG A 29 -5.29 22.18 -31.91
N GLY A 30 -4.16 21.99 -32.60
CA GLY A 30 -3.81 20.74 -33.26
C GLY A 30 -3.52 19.57 -32.34
N THR A 31 -3.69 19.75 -31.01
CA THR A 31 -3.55 18.71 -30.00
C THR A 31 -4.93 18.21 -29.56
N PHE A 32 -5.11 16.88 -29.54
CA PHE A 32 -6.34 16.24 -29.08
C PHE A 32 -6.15 15.72 -27.67
N ARG A 33 -7.14 15.93 -26.83
CA ARG A 33 -7.25 15.31 -25.52
C ARG A 33 -7.92 13.94 -25.67
N THR A 34 -7.31 12.93 -25.11
CA THR A 34 -7.89 11.57 -25.15
C THR A 34 -8.58 11.26 -23.84
N GLN A 35 -9.75 10.64 -23.94
CA GLN A 35 -10.54 10.20 -22.79
C GLN A 35 -11.23 8.87 -23.05
N ILE A 36 -11.50 8.12 -22.01
CA ILE A 36 -12.29 6.91 -22.06
C ILE A 36 -13.67 7.22 -21.45
N ILE A 37 -14.72 7.07 -22.25
CA ILE A 37 -16.10 7.12 -21.75
C ILE A 37 -16.40 5.75 -21.15
N ALA A 38 -16.36 5.66 -19.82
CA ALA A 38 -16.56 4.41 -19.13
C ALA A 38 -18.01 3.91 -19.28
N THR A 39 -18.19 2.71 -19.80
CA THR A 39 -19.47 2.00 -19.90
C THR A 39 -19.60 0.92 -18.81
N GLY A 40 -18.49 0.45 -18.25
CA GLY A 40 -18.45 -0.52 -17.16
C GLY A 40 -17.21 -0.32 -16.30
N VAL A 41 -17.35 -0.62 -15.02
CA VAL A 41 -16.24 -0.62 -14.06
C VAL A 41 -16.36 -1.86 -13.20
N LYS A 42 -15.22 -2.59 -13.08
CA LYS A 42 -15.11 -3.79 -12.27
C LYS A 42 -13.98 -3.59 -11.26
N SER A 43 -14.27 -3.82 -9.98
CA SER A 43 -13.23 -3.76 -8.95
C SER A 43 -12.35 -5.02 -9.01
N LEU A 44 -11.05 -4.83 -9.14
CA LEU A 44 -10.06 -5.91 -9.12
C LEU A 44 -9.67 -6.34 -7.70
N LEU A 45 -10.12 -5.63 -6.68
CA LEU A 45 -9.87 -6.00 -5.28
C LEU A 45 -10.48 -7.36 -4.90
N ALA A 46 -11.54 -7.78 -5.59
CA ALA A 46 -12.18 -9.09 -5.38
C ALA A 46 -11.51 -10.23 -6.18
N GLU A 47 -10.78 -9.89 -7.23
CA GLU A 47 -10.08 -10.85 -8.09
C GLU A 47 -8.55 -10.62 -7.95
N ARG A 48 -8.02 -10.82 -6.75
CA ARG A 48 -6.59 -11.15 -6.66
C ARG A 48 -6.42 -12.40 -7.50
N GLU A 49 -5.58 -12.33 -8.52
CA GLU A 49 -5.21 -13.49 -9.31
C GLU A 49 -4.85 -14.60 -8.35
N LYS A 50 -5.71 -15.60 -8.25
CA LYS A 50 -5.41 -16.80 -7.46
C LYS A 50 -4.19 -17.38 -8.13
N PRO A 51 -3.08 -17.58 -7.42
CA PRO A 51 -1.90 -18.17 -8.01
C PRO A 51 -2.31 -19.50 -8.64
N ASN A 52 -1.87 -19.73 -9.88
CA ASN A 52 -2.11 -21.00 -10.57
C ASN A 52 -1.30 -22.09 -9.86
N LEU A 53 -1.94 -22.72 -8.87
CA LEU A 53 -1.36 -23.80 -8.11
C LEU A 53 -1.48 -25.10 -8.92
N SER A 54 -0.35 -25.75 -9.17
CA SER A 54 -0.33 -27.10 -9.73
C SER A 54 -0.83 -28.13 -8.70
N GLU A 55 -1.28 -29.30 -9.16
CA GLU A 55 -1.64 -30.38 -8.25
C GLU A 55 -0.48 -30.80 -7.32
N HIS A 56 0.75 -30.67 -7.82
CA HIS A 56 1.95 -30.95 -7.03
C HIS A 56 2.10 -29.92 -5.90
N ASP A 57 1.85 -28.63 -6.16
CA ASP A 57 1.91 -27.57 -5.13
C ASP A 57 0.86 -27.79 -4.04
N ILE A 58 -0.35 -28.19 -4.45
CA ILE A 58 -1.43 -28.49 -3.50
C ILE A 58 -1.04 -29.68 -2.60
N LYS A 59 -0.41 -30.73 -3.16
CA LYS A 59 0.07 -31.87 -2.36
C LYS A 59 1.15 -31.45 -1.36
N ASN A 60 2.11 -30.62 -1.81
CA ASN A 60 3.18 -30.10 -0.96
C ASN A 60 2.62 -29.23 0.18
N ILE A 61 1.68 -28.34 -0.11
CA ILE A 61 1.02 -27.50 0.90
C ILE A 61 0.29 -28.35 1.95
N ARG A 62 -0.42 -29.41 1.50
CA ARG A 62 -1.10 -30.34 2.41
C ARG A 62 -0.12 -31.14 3.28
N ALA A 63 1.01 -31.52 2.75
CA ALA A 63 2.07 -32.22 3.48
C ALA A 63 2.67 -31.31 4.57
N LEU A 64 2.99 -30.06 4.22
CA LEU A 64 3.55 -29.07 5.15
C LEU A 64 2.58 -28.71 6.27
N LYS A 65 1.27 -28.70 6.02
CA LYS A 65 0.25 -28.35 7.03
C LYS A 65 0.37 -29.18 8.33
N ASN A 66 0.81 -30.42 8.23
CA ASN A 66 0.88 -31.35 9.37
C ASN A 66 2.25 -31.35 10.06
N ASP A 67 3.19 -30.52 9.59
CA ASP A 67 4.53 -30.45 10.16
C ASP A 67 4.53 -29.57 11.42
N SER A 68 5.02 -30.12 12.53
CA SER A 68 5.17 -29.39 13.79
C SER A 68 6.16 -28.21 13.70
N GLN A 69 7.08 -28.26 12.73
CA GLN A 69 8.09 -27.23 12.47
C GLN A 69 7.66 -26.20 11.40
N LEU A 70 6.42 -26.27 10.95
CA LEU A 70 5.89 -25.42 9.87
C LEU A 70 6.27 -23.96 10.01
N PHE A 71 6.10 -23.38 11.20
CA PHE A 71 6.39 -21.98 11.47
C PHE A 71 7.88 -21.63 11.31
N ASN A 72 8.77 -22.54 11.73
CA ASN A 72 10.22 -22.38 11.55
C ASN A 72 10.62 -22.50 10.09
N ILE A 73 10.04 -23.45 9.35
CA ILE A 73 10.29 -23.67 7.92
C ILE A 73 9.86 -22.45 7.12
N LEU A 74 8.65 -21.96 7.35
CA LEU A 74 8.15 -20.75 6.67
C LEU A 74 8.96 -19.50 7.03
N GLY A 75 9.33 -19.32 8.30
CA GLY A 75 10.20 -18.24 8.71
C GLY A 75 11.56 -18.29 8.02
N ALA A 76 12.19 -19.47 7.94
CA ALA A 76 13.46 -19.66 7.26
C ALA A 76 13.37 -19.45 5.74
N SER A 77 12.22 -19.70 5.13
CA SER A 77 11.99 -19.49 3.69
C SER A 77 11.86 -18.02 3.29
N ILE A 78 11.61 -17.13 4.25
CA ILE A 78 11.62 -15.69 3.99
C ILE A 78 13.06 -15.23 3.79
N ALA A 79 13.32 -14.62 2.63
CA ALA A 79 14.63 -14.12 2.24
C ALA A 79 15.78 -15.13 2.49
N PRO A 80 15.78 -16.28 1.81
CA PRO A 80 16.77 -17.34 2.08
C PRO A 80 18.22 -16.90 1.82
N THR A 81 18.41 -15.91 0.96
CA THR A 81 19.74 -15.32 0.64
C THR A 81 20.28 -14.41 1.75
N ILE A 82 19.44 -14.03 2.71
CA ILE A 82 19.83 -13.15 3.83
C ILE A 82 20.01 -14.04 5.06
N GLU A 83 21.23 -14.12 5.57
CA GLU A 83 21.48 -14.66 6.89
C GLU A 83 21.08 -13.66 7.95
N GLY A 84 20.45 -14.11 9.03
CA GLY A 84 20.01 -13.23 10.11
C GLY A 84 19.12 -13.93 11.11
N SER A 85 18.60 -13.16 12.06
CA SER A 85 17.75 -13.66 13.11
C SER A 85 16.47 -14.29 12.54
N LEU A 86 16.26 -15.56 12.84
CA LEU A 86 15.04 -16.28 12.48
C LEU A 86 13.80 -15.61 13.08
N GLU A 87 13.93 -14.96 14.21
CA GLU A 87 12.82 -14.27 14.89
C GLU A 87 12.35 -13.04 14.09
N VAL A 88 13.26 -12.30 13.46
CA VAL A 88 12.91 -11.19 12.55
C VAL A 88 12.13 -11.72 11.35
N LYS A 89 12.58 -12.82 10.75
CA LYS A 89 11.89 -13.45 9.62
C LYS A 89 10.51 -13.97 9.99
N LYS A 90 10.38 -14.55 11.18
CA LYS A 90 9.08 -15.00 11.74
C LYS A 90 8.13 -13.80 11.98
N SER A 91 8.66 -12.67 12.48
CA SER A 91 7.86 -11.47 12.69
C SER A 91 7.32 -10.93 11.35
N ILE A 92 8.15 -10.91 10.31
CA ILE A 92 7.75 -10.56 8.96
C ILE A 92 6.68 -11.51 8.43
N LEU A 93 6.83 -12.82 8.67
CA LEU A 93 5.81 -13.81 8.30
C LEU A 93 4.46 -13.52 8.95
N LEU A 94 4.44 -13.20 10.25
CA LEU A 94 3.23 -12.84 10.97
C LEU A 94 2.59 -11.56 10.42
N GLN A 95 3.41 -10.57 10.04
CA GLN A 95 2.93 -9.35 9.41
C GLN A 95 2.26 -9.61 8.06
N LEU A 96 2.88 -10.47 7.22
CA LEU A 96 2.32 -10.87 5.91
C LEU A 96 0.99 -11.59 6.04
N MET A 97 0.82 -12.40 7.10
CA MET A 97 -0.44 -13.09 7.39
C MET A 97 -1.50 -12.15 7.98
N GLY A 98 -1.08 -11.12 8.70
CA GLY A 98 -1.97 -10.22 9.42
C GLY A 98 -2.67 -10.88 10.62
N GLY A 99 -3.34 -10.06 11.43
CA GLY A 99 -4.20 -10.49 12.52
C GLY A 99 -5.67 -10.50 12.10
N HIS A 100 -6.52 -10.99 12.97
CA HIS A 100 -7.97 -11.00 12.77
C HIS A 100 -8.59 -9.69 13.26
N GLU A 101 -9.26 -8.98 12.36
CA GLU A 101 -10.05 -7.80 12.70
C GLU A 101 -11.27 -8.20 13.53
N LYS A 102 -11.56 -7.45 14.59
CA LYS A 102 -12.73 -7.70 15.43
C LYS A 102 -13.57 -6.41 15.54
N VAL A 103 -14.85 -6.55 15.28
CA VAL A 103 -15.83 -5.51 15.58
C VAL A 103 -16.55 -5.94 16.85
N LEU A 104 -16.42 -5.14 17.90
CA LEU A 104 -17.06 -5.39 19.17
C LEU A 104 -18.54 -4.98 19.10
N GLU A 105 -19.37 -5.50 20.01
CA GLU A 105 -20.81 -5.19 20.08
C GLU A 105 -21.10 -3.70 20.27
N ASN A 106 -20.17 -2.98 20.87
CA ASN A 106 -20.23 -1.51 21.06
C ASN A 106 -19.85 -0.72 19.80
N GLY A 107 -19.59 -1.37 18.67
CA GLY A 107 -19.17 -0.74 17.42
C GLY A 107 -17.68 -0.40 17.34
N THR A 108 -16.88 -0.69 18.36
CA THR A 108 -15.44 -0.46 18.32
C THR A 108 -14.77 -1.45 17.38
N HIS A 109 -13.99 -0.93 16.42
CA HIS A 109 -13.22 -1.73 15.47
C HIS A 109 -11.79 -1.92 16.00
N LEU A 110 -11.41 -3.19 16.21
CA LEU A 110 -10.04 -3.57 16.55
C LEU A 110 -9.31 -3.99 15.28
N ARG A 111 -8.26 -3.26 14.94
CA ARG A 111 -7.44 -3.55 13.76
C ARG A 111 -6.70 -4.88 13.87
N GLY A 112 -6.51 -5.54 12.72
CA GLY A 112 -5.69 -6.76 12.60
C GLY A 112 -4.30 -6.49 12.00
N ASP A 113 -3.98 -5.26 11.58
CA ASP A 113 -2.70 -4.95 10.95
C ASP A 113 -1.56 -4.96 11.97
N ILE A 114 -0.46 -5.64 11.61
CA ILE A 114 0.75 -5.75 12.42
C ILE A 114 1.81 -4.81 11.85
N ASN A 115 2.24 -3.83 12.65
CA ASN A 115 3.28 -2.89 12.25
C ASN A 115 4.63 -3.33 12.83
N ILE A 116 5.70 -3.23 12.02
CA ILE A 116 7.06 -3.61 12.40
C ILE A 116 8.00 -2.45 12.17
N MET A 117 8.89 -2.20 13.12
CA MET A 117 9.99 -1.27 12.97
C MET A 117 11.31 -2.00 13.21
N MET A 118 12.17 -2.01 12.20
CA MET A 118 13.52 -2.57 12.29
C MET A 118 14.51 -1.45 12.54
N VAL A 119 15.16 -1.47 13.70
CA VAL A 119 16.22 -0.53 14.05
C VAL A 119 17.54 -1.30 14.18
N GLY A 120 18.56 -0.84 13.51
CA GLY A 120 19.87 -1.50 13.54
C GLY A 120 20.92 -0.74 12.74
N ASP A 121 22.16 -1.13 12.88
CA ASP A 121 23.29 -0.49 12.22
C ASP A 121 23.21 -0.55 10.68
N PRO A 122 23.90 0.34 9.97
CA PRO A 122 24.05 0.24 8.53
C PRO A 122 24.59 -1.15 8.14
N SER A 123 24.26 -1.61 6.94
CA SER A 123 24.70 -2.90 6.39
C SER A 123 24.15 -4.17 7.06
N THR A 124 23.12 -4.07 7.91
CA THR A 124 22.44 -5.23 8.51
C THR A 124 21.31 -5.81 7.63
N ALA A 125 21.34 -5.54 6.33
CA ALA A 125 20.41 -6.04 5.30
C ALA A 125 18.94 -5.63 5.49
N LYS A 126 18.60 -4.59 6.28
CA LYS A 126 17.22 -4.10 6.48
C LYS A 126 16.53 -3.78 5.16
N SER A 127 17.15 -2.97 4.31
CA SER A 127 16.58 -2.59 3.00
C SER A 127 16.43 -3.79 2.05
N GLN A 128 17.28 -4.82 2.19
CA GLN A 128 17.13 -6.05 1.41
C GLN A 128 15.90 -6.87 1.86
N LEU A 129 15.65 -6.91 3.17
CA LEU A 129 14.44 -7.52 3.72
C LEU A 129 13.18 -6.81 3.23
N LEU A 130 13.18 -5.46 3.21
CA LEU A 130 12.07 -4.68 2.67
C LEU A 130 11.80 -5.00 1.19
N ARG A 131 12.86 -5.10 0.36
CA ARG A 131 12.72 -5.49 -1.05
C ARG A 131 12.11 -6.87 -1.21
N HIS A 132 12.56 -7.82 -0.42
CA HIS A 132 12.04 -9.19 -0.47
C HIS A 132 10.54 -9.25 -0.08
N ILE A 133 10.11 -8.44 0.90
CA ILE A 133 8.70 -8.33 1.26
C ILE A 133 7.88 -7.79 0.09
N MET A 134 8.41 -6.81 -0.64
CA MET A 134 7.74 -6.24 -1.82
C MET A 134 7.55 -7.28 -2.93
N ASP A 135 8.50 -8.20 -3.09
CA ASP A 135 8.42 -9.27 -4.09
C ASP A 135 7.37 -10.34 -3.71
N ILE A 136 7.22 -10.62 -2.41
CA ILE A 136 6.29 -11.65 -1.91
C ILE A 136 4.88 -11.11 -1.70
N ALA A 137 4.75 -9.90 -1.16
CA ALA A 137 3.46 -9.35 -0.80
C ALA A 137 2.61 -9.04 -2.04
N PRO A 138 1.35 -9.45 -2.08
CA PRO A 138 0.48 -9.23 -3.26
C PRO A 138 0.21 -7.74 -3.51
N LEU A 139 0.30 -6.91 -2.49
CA LEU A 139 0.21 -5.46 -2.57
C LEU A 139 1.19 -4.86 -1.60
N ALA A 140 2.30 -4.34 -2.10
CA ALA A 140 3.28 -3.60 -1.33
C ALA A 140 3.67 -2.31 -2.04
N ILE A 141 3.78 -1.24 -1.29
CA ILE A 141 4.22 0.07 -1.78
C ILE A 141 5.50 0.43 -1.05
N ASN A 142 6.54 0.76 -1.82
CA ASN A 142 7.80 1.23 -1.25
C ASN A 142 7.83 2.75 -1.20
N THR A 143 8.36 3.26 -0.10
CA THR A 143 8.62 4.68 0.09
C THR A 143 9.90 4.87 0.90
N THR A 144 10.51 6.03 0.79
CA THR A 144 11.74 6.36 1.54
C THR A 144 11.50 7.60 2.39
N GLY A 145 12.08 7.62 3.57
CA GLY A 145 11.92 8.75 4.50
C GLY A 145 12.35 10.10 3.95
N ARG A 146 13.33 10.14 3.04
CA ARG A 146 13.78 11.38 2.37
C ARG A 146 12.94 11.78 1.16
N GLY A 147 12.39 10.80 0.45
CA GLY A 147 11.74 11.01 -0.85
C GLY A 147 10.24 11.26 -0.77
N SER A 148 9.63 10.99 0.37
CA SER A 148 8.20 11.13 0.56
C SER A 148 7.88 12.35 1.43
N SER A 149 7.02 13.22 0.91
CA SER A 149 6.35 14.23 1.73
C SER A 149 5.12 13.61 2.41
N GLY A 150 4.67 14.15 3.54
CA GLY A 150 3.44 13.67 4.21
C GLY A 150 2.23 13.61 3.29
N VAL A 151 2.18 14.51 2.32
CA VAL A 151 1.18 14.54 1.25
C VAL A 151 1.34 13.35 0.29
N GLY A 152 2.57 12.99 -0.08
CA GLY A 152 2.85 11.82 -0.92
C GLY A 152 2.62 10.49 -0.18
N LEU A 153 2.65 10.50 1.16
CA LEU A 153 2.33 9.34 1.97
C LEU A 153 0.82 9.16 2.17
N THR A 154 0.09 10.24 2.37
CA THR A 154 -1.35 10.20 2.70
C THR A 154 -2.20 10.46 1.46
N ALA A 155 -2.50 11.70 1.15
CA ALA A 155 -3.18 12.10 -0.08
C ALA A 155 -2.99 13.60 -0.36
N ALA A 156 -3.00 13.95 -1.62
CA ALA A 156 -2.87 15.30 -2.14
C ALA A 156 -4.17 15.80 -2.78
N VAL A 157 -4.37 17.12 -2.73
CA VAL A 157 -5.30 17.79 -3.63
C VAL A 157 -4.46 18.42 -4.74
N ALA A 158 -4.55 17.89 -5.94
CA ALA A 158 -3.91 18.41 -7.12
C ALA A 158 -4.92 19.22 -7.96
N ILE A 159 -4.41 20.18 -8.71
CA ILE A 159 -5.21 20.97 -9.66
C ILE A 159 -4.81 20.53 -11.06
N ASP A 160 -5.76 20.04 -11.82
CA ASP A 160 -5.55 19.73 -13.23
C ASP A 160 -5.24 21.04 -13.97
N LYS A 161 -4.06 21.11 -14.56
CA LYS A 161 -3.58 22.32 -15.25
C LYS A 161 -4.40 22.67 -16.49
N ASP A 162 -5.09 21.71 -17.07
CA ASP A 162 -5.85 21.88 -18.31
C ASP A 162 -7.31 22.28 -18.03
N THR A 163 -7.93 21.71 -17.00
CA THR A 163 -9.32 21.97 -16.64
C THR A 163 -9.49 22.96 -15.50
N GLY A 164 -8.44 23.18 -14.69
CA GLY A 164 -8.52 23.94 -13.44
C GLY A 164 -9.31 23.23 -12.33
N GLU A 165 -9.79 22.01 -12.56
CA GLU A 165 -10.51 21.22 -11.59
C GLU A 165 -9.56 20.63 -10.55
N ARG A 166 -10.05 20.54 -9.33
CA ARG A 166 -9.33 19.92 -8.22
C ARG A 166 -9.65 18.44 -8.17
N HIS A 167 -8.63 17.60 -8.06
CA HIS A 167 -8.78 16.17 -7.89
C HIS A 167 -7.91 15.67 -6.73
N LEU A 168 -8.28 14.52 -6.19
CA LEU A 168 -7.51 13.86 -5.13
C LEU A 168 -6.50 12.90 -5.75
N GLU A 169 -5.24 13.05 -5.34
CA GLU A 169 -4.19 12.07 -5.62
C GLU A 169 -3.96 11.22 -4.37
N ALA A 170 -4.10 9.91 -4.52
CA ALA A 170 -3.87 8.97 -3.43
C ALA A 170 -2.37 8.82 -3.16
N GLY A 171 -1.96 8.96 -1.91
CA GLY A 171 -0.59 8.69 -1.48
C GLY A 171 -0.32 7.21 -1.21
N ALA A 172 0.92 6.90 -0.83
CA ALA A 172 1.39 5.53 -0.67
C ALA A 172 0.53 4.68 0.30
N MET A 173 0.08 5.26 1.41
CA MET A 173 -0.71 4.53 2.40
C MET A 173 -2.14 4.24 1.92
N VAL A 174 -2.74 5.15 1.15
CA VAL A 174 -4.06 4.93 0.55
C VAL A 174 -3.97 3.92 -0.60
N LEU A 175 -2.93 4.00 -1.43
CA LEU A 175 -2.67 3.04 -2.51
C LEU A 175 -2.39 1.62 -1.99
N ALA A 176 -1.85 1.51 -0.78
CA ALA A 176 -1.58 0.24 -0.11
C ALA A 176 -2.75 -0.23 0.77
N ASP A 177 -3.98 0.26 0.57
CA ASP A 177 -5.12 -0.21 1.38
C ASP A 177 -5.24 -1.74 1.32
N ARG A 178 -5.28 -2.38 2.50
CA ARG A 178 -5.20 -3.84 2.70
C ARG A 178 -3.91 -4.48 2.17
N GLY A 179 -2.84 -3.72 2.13
CA GLY A 179 -1.52 -4.18 1.74
C GLY A 179 -0.46 -3.80 2.77
N ILE A 180 0.77 -3.67 2.29
CA ILE A 180 1.94 -3.35 3.12
C ILE A 180 2.61 -2.10 2.59
N VAL A 181 2.97 -1.17 3.49
CA VAL A 181 3.82 -0.03 3.19
C VAL A 181 5.21 -0.29 3.74
N CYS A 182 6.19 -0.34 2.85
CA CYS A 182 7.60 -0.47 3.20
C CYS A 182 8.24 0.93 3.23
N ILE A 183 8.76 1.33 4.39
CA ILE A 183 9.41 2.64 4.55
C ILE A 183 10.88 2.43 4.87
N ASP A 184 11.76 2.75 3.93
CA ASP A 184 13.20 2.74 4.17
C ASP A 184 13.67 4.11 4.67
N GLU A 185 14.77 4.16 5.42
CA GLU A 185 15.32 5.38 6.02
C GLU A 185 14.29 6.19 6.85
N PHE A 186 13.49 5.52 7.66
CA PHE A 186 12.47 6.16 8.50
C PHE A 186 13.04 7.22 9.44
N ASP A 187 14.31 7.07 9.86
CA ASP A 187 15.05 8.03 10.68
C ASP A 187 15.27 9.39 9.99
N LYS A 188 15.22 9.43 8.65
CA LYS A 188 15.40 10.65 7.84
C LYS A 188 14.09 11.39 7.54
N MET A 189 12.97 10.87 8.01
CA MET A 189 11.66 11.45 7.81
C MET A 189 11.46 12.69 8.69
N ASN A 190 10.78 13.70 8.15
CA ASN A 190 10.40 14.89 8.89
C ASN A 190 9.37 14.56 9.98
N GLU A 191 9.32 15.38 11.02
CA GLU A 191 8.44 15.16 12.16
C GLU A 191 6.96 15.25 11.77
N VAL A 192 6.59 16.17 10.88
CA VAL A 192 5.23 16.31 10.35
C VAL A 192 4.77 15.04 9.62
N ASP A 193 5.67 14.45 8.84
CA ASP A 193 5.39 13.23 8.07
C ASP A 193 5.24 12.01 8.99
N ARG A 194 6.01 11.95 10.08
CA ARG A 194 5.86 10.90 11.11
C ARG A 194 4.52 10.98 11.81
N VAL A 195 4.07 12.19 12.17
CA VAL A 195 2.75 12.39 12.79
C VAL A 195 1.64 11.93 11.85
N ALA A 196 1.73 12.25 10.55
CA ALA A 196 0.75 11.81 9.57
C ALA A 196 0.67 10.27 9.47
N ILE A 197 1.81 9.58 9.48
CA ILE A 197 1.85 8.11 9.49
C ILE A 197 1.22 7.56 10.78
N HIS A 198 1.54 8.13 11.93
CA HIS A 198 0.96 7.73 13.22
C HIS A 198 -0.57 7.81 13.20
N GLU A 199 -1.12 8.92 12.70
CA GLU A 199 -2.57 9.11 12.59
C GLU A 199 -3.19 8.02 11.71
N VAL A 200 -2.61 7.76 10.55
CA VAL A 200 -3.11 6.72 9.63
C VAL A 200 -3.02 5.32 10.25
N MET A 201 -1.90 5.01 10.93
CA MET A 201 -1.73 3.73 11.61
C MET A 201 -2.75 3.50 12.73
N GLU A 202 -3.19 4.56 13.41
CA GLU A 202 -4.19 4.46 14.48
C GLU A 202 -5.62 4.42 13.94
N GLN A 203 -5.97 5.34 13.05
CA GLN A 203 -7.34 5.52 12.56
C GLN A 203 -7.68 4.67 11.35
N GLN A 204 -6.68 4.13 10.62
CA GLN A 204 -6.82 3.39 9.37
C GLN A 204 -7.57 4.19 8.28
N THR A 205 -7.62 5.50 8.42
CA THR A 205 -8.23 6.44 7.49
C THR A 205 -7.38 7.70 7.37
N VAL A 206 -7.42 8.30 6.19
CA VAL A 206 -6.85 9.61 5.91
C VAL A 206 -7.97 10.59 5.71
N THR A 207 -8.08 11.59 6.57
CA THR A 207 -9.08 12.65 6.44
C THR A 207 -8.47 13.87 5.77
N ILE A 208 -9.06 14.28 4.66
CA ILE A 208 -8.64 15.47 3.91
C ILE A 208 -9.71 16.54 4.05
N ALA A 209 -9.31 17.68 4.60
CA ALA A 209 -10.13 18.88 4.72
C ALA A 209 -9.35 20.07 4.12
N LYS A 210 -9.15 20.07 2.78
CA LYS A 210 -8.39 21.11 2.08
C LYS A 210 -9.12 21.59 0.83
N ALA A 211 -9.04 22.91 0.60
CA ALA A 211 -9.52 23.53 -0.64
C ALA A 211 -11.01 23.27 -0.96
N GLY A 212 -11.86 23.10 0.07
CA GLY A 212 -13.29 22.83 -0.08
C GLY A 212 -13.62 21.35 -0.34
N ILE A 213 -12.63 20.46 -0.32
CA ILE A 213 -12.82 19.01 -0.41
C ILE A 213 -12.75 18.43 0.99
N HIS A 214 -13.83 17.80 1.43
CA HIS A 214 -13.89 17.01 2.66
C HIS A 214 -14.11 15.54 2.29
N CYS A 215 -13.08 14.72 2.48
CA CYS A 215 -13.14 13.31 2.14
C CYS A 215 -12.36 12.48 3.15
N SER A 216 -12.86 11.30 3.48
CA SER A 216 -12.15 10.29 4.26
C SER A 216 -11.82 9.11 3.34
N LEU A 217 -10.53 8.78 3.22
CA LEU A 217 -10.02 7.67 2.42
C LEU A 217 -9.59 6.54 3.35
N ASN A 218 -9.85 5.31 2.96
CA ASN A 218 -9.36 4.15 3.71
C ASN A 218 -7.85 3.98 3.49
N ALA A 219 -7.14 3.67 4.57
CA ALA A 219 -5.71 3.37 4.54
C ALA A 219 -5.39 2.28 5.59
N ARG A 220 -6.07 1.14 5.45
CA ARG A 220 -5.88 -0.05 6.29
C ARG A 220 -4.69 -0.82 5.76
N CYS A 221 -3.52 -0.41 6.16
CA CYS A 221 -2.27 -1.01 5.70
C CYS A 221 -1.38 -1.39 6.89
N ALA A 222 -0.62 -2.48 6.73
CA ALA A 222 0.46 -2.80 7.63
C ALA A 222 1.71 -2.01 7.23
N VAL A 223 2.41 -1.45 8.21
CA VAL A 223 3.63 -0.67 7.98
C VAL A 223 4.83 -1.47 8.44
N ILE A 224 5.84 -1.55 7.57
CA ILE A 224 7.18 -2.02 7.95
C ILE A 224 8.20 -0.93 7.66
N ALA A 225 8.90 -0.49 8.70
CA ALA A 225 9.87 0.58 8.62
C ALA A 225 11.28 0.10 8.94
N ALA A 226 12.26 0.62 8.23
CA ALA A 226 13.68 0.43 8.54
C ALA A 226 14.31 1.77 8.93
N ALA A 227 15.04 1.77 10.04
CA ALA A 227 15.72 2.94 10.58
C ALA A 227 17.14 2.59 11.01
N ASN A 228 18.02 3.59 10.97
CA ASN A 228 19.32 3.52 11.60
C ASN A 228 19.28 4.23 12.97
N PRO A 229 20.02 3.77 13.98
CA PRO A 229 20.09 4.46 15.25
C PRO A 229 20.78 5.83 15.06
N ILE A 230 20.31 6.84 15.81
CA ILE A 230 20.80 8.23 15.67
C ILE A 230 22.24 8.38 16.20
N TYR A 231 22.70 7.45 17.03
CA TYR A 231 23.99 7.47 17.72
C TYR A 231 24.87 6.28 17.37
N SER A 232 24.92 5.90 16.09
CA SER A 232 25.89 4.90 15.61
C SER A 232 27.07 5.56 14.92
#